data_6a685e26ca1a6c29265865403443779b
#
_entry.id   6a685e26ca1a6c29265865403443779b
#
_cell.length_a   1.000
_cell.length_b   1.000
_cell.length_c   1.000
_cell.angle_alpha   90.00
_cell.angle_beta   90.00
_cell.angle_gamma   90.00
#
_symmetry.space_group_name_H-M   'P 1'
#
loop_
_entity.id
_entity.type
_entity.pdbx_description
1 polymer ?
#
loop_
_entity_poly.entity_id
_entity_poly.type
_entity_poly.pdbx_seq_one_letter_code
_entity_poly.pdbx_strand_id
1 'polypeptide(L)'
;MFKDLYGIARWGDGLVDVLPNGNVGLQDPLNADAQPVDLAEIIQSLEKRGIQTPVLLRVSNFLEHRIKAINEGFRFAIEQVGYGGEYRGVFPIKVNQQAHVVERISRYGEIFDFGLEVGSKAELLIALSQCDNPQSLIICNGFKDTEFIRLAILSKKLAMHTV
;
A
#
# COMPACT_ATOMS: atom_id res chain seq x y z
N MET A 1 -31.93 -1.01 -4.97
CA MET A 1 -32.58 -1.01 -3.64
C MET A 1 -31.63 -1.38 -2.50
N PHE A 2 -31.06 -2.59 -2.40
CA PHE A 2 -30.12 -2.89 -1.30
C PHE A 2 -28.80 -2.09 -1.36
N LYS A 3 -28.22 -1.92 -2.56
CA LYS A 3 -27.00 -1.14 -2.75
C LYS A 3 -27.15 0.29 -2.23
N ASP A 4 -28.29 0.92 -2.46
CA ASP A 4 -28.58 2.28 -2.03
C ASP A 4 -28.80 2.34 -0.53
N LEU A 5 -29.55 1.35 0.03
CA LEU A 5 -29.81 1.26 1.47
C LEU A 5 -28.53 1.16 2.30
N TYR A 6 -27.57 0.38 1.85
CA TYR A 6 -26.28 0.22 2.54
C TYR A 6 -25.19 1.17 2.03
N GLY A 7 -25.53 2.05 1.07
CA GLY A 7 -24.59 3.04 0.52
C GLY A 7 -23.33 2.45 -0.13
N ILE A 8 -23.44 1.24 -0.70
CA ILE A 8 -22.28 0.47 -1.20
C ILE A 8 -21.52 1.24 -2.28
N ALA A 9 -22.23 1.93 -3.18
CA ALA A 9 -21.60 2.74 -4.21
C ALA A 9 -20.70 3.87 -3.64
N ARG A 10 -21.01 4.34 -2.41
CA ARG A 10 -20.24 5.43 -1.76
C ARG A 10 -18.98 4.92 -1.06
N TRP A 11 -19.09 3.87 -0.24
CA TRP A 11 -17.94 3.38 0.52
C TRP A 11 -17.17 2.28 -0.22
N GLY A 12 -17.81 1.55 -1.12
CA GLY A 12 -17.19 0.48 -1.91
C GLY A 12 -16.23 1.01 -2.98
N ASP A 13 -16.42 2.26 -3.43
CA ASP A 13 -15.55 2.98 -4.35
C ASP A 13 -15.15 2.16 -5.60
N GLY A 14 -16.11 1.38 -6.13
CA GLY A 14 -15.87 0.46 -7.24
C GLY A 14 -15.07 -0.80 -6.90
N LEU A 15 -14.54 -0.92 -5.68
CA LEU A 15 -13.75 -2.07 -5.22
C LEU A 15 -14.61 -3.16 -4.59
N VAL A 16 -15.75 -2.78 -4.05
CA VAL A 16 -16.72 -3.69 -3.40
C VAL A 16 -18.09 -3.48 -3.99
N ASP A 17 -18.77 -4.56 -4.34
CA ASP A 17 -20.15 -4.51 -4.85
C ASP A 17 -20.96 -5.73 -4.39
N VAL A 18 -22.27 -5.73 -4.65
CA VAL A 18 -23.15 -6.87 -4.47
C VAL A 18 -23.27 -7.61 -5.80
N LEU A 19 -22.96 -8.90 -5.77
CA LEU A 19 -23.08 -9.80 -6.91
C LEU A 19 -24.54 -10.15 -7.24
N PRO A 20 -24.84 -10.69 -8.43
CA PRO A 20 -26.19 -11.11 -8.79
C PRO A 20 -26.80 -12.15 -7.85
N ASN A 21 -25.97 -12.98 -7.21
CA ASN A 21 -26.39 -13.97 -6.22
C ASN A 21 -26.64 -13.38 -4.82
N GLY A 22 -26.43 -12.07 -4.63
CA GLY A 22 -26.61 -11.37 -3.36
C GLY A 22 -25.36 -11.35 -2.45
N ASN A 23 -24.30 -12.02 -2.83
CA ASN A 23 -23.05 -12.03 -2.08
C ASN A 23 -22.24 -10.73 -2.28
N VAL A 24 -21.31 -10.47 -1.38
CA VAL A 24 -20.35 -9.37 -1.52
C VAL A 24 -19.24 -9.82 -2.47
N GLY A 25 -19.03 -9.04 -3.53
CA GLY A 25 -17.96 -9.25 -4.49
C GLY A 25 -16.85 -8.20 -4.37
N LEU A 26 -15.63 -8.64 -4.61
CA LEU A 26 -14.47 -7.76 -4.73
C LEU A 26 -14.10 -7.60 -6.20
N GLN A 27 -14.04 -6.37 -6.68
CA GLN A 27 -13.58 -6.03 -8.02
C GLN A 27 -12.06 -5.94 -8.06
N ASP A 28 -11.44 -6.37 -9.14
CA ASP A 28 -10.03 -6.12 -9.35
C ASP A 28 -9.84 -4.75 -10.01
N PRO A 29 -9.31 -3.75 -9.29
CA PRO A 29 -9.15 -2.41 -9.85
C PRO A 29 -8.03 -2.32 -10.91
N LEU A 30 -7.20 -3.35 -11.03
CA LEU A 30 -6.13 -3.42 -12.03
C LEU A 30 -6.58 -4.13 -13.31
N ASN A 31 -7.70 -4.84 -13.27
CA ASN A 31 -8.26 -5.54 -14.41
C ASN A 31 -9.80 -5.45 -14.42
N ALA A 32 -10.32 -4.48 -15.15
CA ALA A 32 -11.76 -4.22 -15.25
C ALA A 32 -12.56 -5.39 -15.86
N ASP A 33 -11.91 -6.24 -16.65
CA ASP A 33 -12.54 -7.40 -17.31
C ASP A 33 -12.51 -8.66 -16.41
N ALA A 34 -11.82 -8.61 -15.27
CA ALA A 34 -11.78 -9.72 -14.35
C ALA A 34 -13.14 -9.96 -13.70
N GLN A 35 -13.49 -11.24 -13.54
CA GLN A 35 -14.69 -11.59 -12.77
C GLN A 35 -14.49 -11.18 -11.30
N PRO A 36 -15.51 -10.59 -10.67
CA PRO A 36 -15.45 -10.26 -9.25
C PRO A 36 -15.22 -11.51 -8.40
N VAL A 37 -14.44 -11.36 -7.34
CA VAL A 37 -14.19 -12.44 -6.38
C VAL A 37 -15.31 -12.44 -5.34
N ASP A 38 -16.05 -13.55 -5.24
CA ASP A 38 -17.10 -13.73 -4.25
C ASP A 38 -16.50 -14.03 -2.86
N LEU A 39 -16.76 -13.13 -1.90
CA LEU A 39 -16.26 -13.30 -0.53
C LEU A 39 -16.85 -14.53 0.18
N ALA A 40 -18.08 -14.91 -0.09
CA ALA A 40 -18.69 -16.10 0.52
C ALA A 40 -17.98 -17.38 0.04
N GLU A 41 -17.58 -17.44 -1.24
CA GLU A 41 -16.78 -18.57 -1.75
C GLU A 41 -15.41 -18.67 -1.09
N ILE A 42 -14.75 -17.53 -0.85
CA ILE A 42 -13.47 -17.51 -0.09
C ILE A 42 -13.68 -18.09 1.31
N ILE A 43 -14.70 -17.62 2.05
CA ILE A 43 -14.98 -18.09 3.40
C ILE A 43 -15.27 -19.60 3.41
N GLN A 44 -16.11 -20.08 2.51
CA GLN A 44 -16.41 -21.52 2.38
C GLN A 44 -15.16 -22.34 2.05
N SER A 45 -14.27 -21.79 1.21
CA SER A 45 -12.99 -22.44 0.90
C SER A 45 -12.07 -22.53 2.11
N LEU A 46 -12.02 -21.49 2.94
CA LEU A 46 -11.26 -21.48 4.19
C LEU A 46 -11.81 -22.50 5.19
N GLU A 47 -13.14 -22.54 5.36
CA GLU A 47 -13.82 -23.53 6.24
C GLU A 47 -13.54 -24.97 5.84
N LYS A 48 -13.57 -25.28 4.53
CA LYS A 48 -13.20 -26.62 4.00
C LYS A 48 -11.75 -26.99 4.33
N ARG A 49 -10.89 -25.99 4.54
CA ARG A 49 -9.48 -26.17 4.97
C ARG A 49 -9.28 -26.13 6.48
N GLY A 50 -10.38 -26.11 7.26
CA GLY A 50 -10.35 -26.05 8.72
C GLY A 50 -10.05 -24.70 9.32
N ILE A 51 -10.04 -23.62 8.52
CA ILE A 51 -9.84 -22.25 8.98
C ILE A 51 -11.21 -21.65 9.29
N GLN A 52 -11.43 -21.29 10.55
CA GLN A 52 -12.69 -20.71 11.01
C GLN A 52 -12.61 -19.18 11.10
N THR A 53 -13.77 -18.51 11.01
CA THR A 53 -13.91 -17.09 11.29
C THR A 53 -13.72 -16.79 12.79
N PRO A 54 -13.24 -15.59 13.17
CA PRO A 54 -12.96 -14.43 12.30
C PRO A 54 -11.66 -14.56 11.50
N VAL A 55 -11.64 -14.06 10.27
CA VAL A 55 -10.48 -14.00 9.38
C VAL A 55 -10.21 -12.57 8.92
N LEU A 56 -8.94 -12.23 8.76
CA LEU A 56 -8.52 -10.98 8.16
C LEU A 56 -8.09 -11.22 6.71
N LEU A 57 -8.87 -10.72 5.77
CA LEU A 57 -8.55 -10.76 4.35
C LEU A 57 -7.81 -9.50 3.92
N ARG A 58 -6.75 -9.66 3.15
CA ARG A 58 -6.00 -8.56 2.54
C ARG A 58 -5.97 -8.72 1.04
N VAL A 59 -6.41 -7.69 0.33
CA VAL A 59 -6.45 -7.66 -1.13
C VAL A 59 -5.28 -6.82 -1.64
N SER A 60 -4.22 -7.47 -2.11
CA SER A 60 -2.99 -6.82 -2.54
C SER A 60 -3.20 -5.82 -3.67
N ASN A 61 -4.10 -6.14 -4.62
CA ASN A 61 -4.41 -5.29 -5.77
C ASN A 61 -5.00 -3.93 -5.35
N PHE A 62 -5.65 -3.86 -4.18
CA PHE A 62 -6.15 -2.59 -3.64
C PHE A 62 -5.01 -1.67 -3.21
N LEU A 63 -3.95 -2.22 -2.60
CA LEU A 63 -2.75 -1.44 -2.25
C LEU A 63 -2.06 -0.91 -3.50
N GLU A 64 -1.83 -1.77 -4.48
CA GLU A 64 -1.21 -1.40 -5.75
C GLU A 64 -1.99 -0.29 -6.45
N HIS A 65 -3.30 -0.48 -6.59
CA HIS A 65 -4.19 0.52 -7.17
C HIS A 65 -4.11 1.88 -6.45
N ARG A 66 -4.08 1.89 -5.11
CA ARG A 66 -4.01 3.14 -4.34
C ARG A 66 -2.66 3.83 -4.48
N ILE A 67 -1.55 3.10 -4.46
CA ILE A 67 -0.22 3.67 -4.71
C ILE A 67 -0.17 4.30 -6.10
N LYS A 68 -0.66 3.58 -7.12
CA LYS A 68 -0.75 4.08 -8.50
C LYS A 68 -1.61 5.34 -8.57
N ALA A 69 -2.83 5.30 -8.03
CA ALA A 69 -3.78 6.43 -8.08
C ALA A 69 -3.22 7.70 -7.41
N ILE A 70 -2.54 7.56 -6.27
CA ILE A 70 -1.91 8.71 -5.58
C ILE A 70 -0.82 9.32 -6.48
N ASN A 71 0.09 8.50 -6.99
CA ASN A 71 1.21 8.98 -7.80
C ASN A 71 0.73 9.61 -9.13
N GLU A 72 -0.21 8.97 -9.81
CA GLU A 72 -0.80 9.50 -11.06
C GLU A 72 -1.56 10.80 -10.81
N GLY A 73 -2.31 10.90 -9.71
CA GLY A 73 -3.02 12.12 -9.32
C GLY A 73 -2.09 13.31 -9.10
N PHE A 74 -0.99 13.11 -8.37
CA PHE A 74 0.01 14.17 -8.20
C PHE A 74 0.73 14.50 -9.49
N ARG A 75 1.10 13.51 -10.30
CA ARG A 75 1.73 13.74 -11.61
C ARG A 75 0.82 14.56 -12.52
N PHE A 76 -0.45 14.18 -12.61
CA PHE A 76 -1.44 14.95 -13.36
C PHE A 76 -1.54 16.40 -12.89
N ALA A 77 -1.63 16.63 -11.56
CA ALA A 77 -1.71 17.98 -11.01
C ALA A 77 -0.46 18.82 -11.32
N ILE A 78 0.73 18.24 -11.22
CA ILE A 78 2.01 18.88 -11.56
C ILE A 78 2.02 19.31 -13.03
N GLU A 79 1.60 18.44 -13.93
CA GLU A 79 1.51 18.73 -15.37
C GLU A 79 0.51 19.85 -15.65
N GLN A 80 -0.67 19.83 -15.02
CA GLN A 80 -1.71 20.86 -15.23
C GLN A 80 -1.28 22.27 -14.84
N VAL A 81 -0.44 22.42 -13.82
CA VAL A 81 0.02 23.74 -13.34
C VAL A 81 1.44 24.09 -13.82
N GLY A 82 2.09 23.22 -14.58
CA GLY A 82 3.45 23.43 -15.07
C GLY A 82 4.48 23.53 -13.93
N TYR A 83 4.27 22.78 -12.83
CA TYR A 83 5.20 22.79 -11.71
C TYR A 83 6.49 22.06 -12.08
N GLY A 84 7.65 22.70 -11.86
CA GLY A 84 8.96 22.18 -12.25
C GLY A 84 9.56 21.12 -11.30
N GLY A 85 8.84 20.69 -10.27
CA GLY A 85 9.26 19.64 -9.33
C GLY A 85 8.56 18.32 -9.61
N GLU A 86 8.85 17.33 -8.77
CA GLU A 86 8.24 16.00 -8.83
C GLU A 86 7.60 15.61 -7.49
N TYR A 87 6.64 14.70 -7.54
CA TYR A 87 6.08 14.06 -6.36
C TYR A 87 6.83 12.77 -6.05
N ARG A 88 7.28 12.63 -4.82
CA ARG A 88 7.86 11.40 -4.26
C ARG A 88 7.13 11.03 -2.98
N GLY A 89 6.27 10.04 -3.07
CA GLY A 89 5.52 9.55 -1.93
C GLY A 89 6.37 8.65 -1.03
N VAL A 90 6.03 8.62 0.26
CA VAL A 90 6.61 7.68 1.24
C VAL A 90 5.51 7.09 2.12
N PHE A 91 5.64 5.82 2.46
CA PHE A 91 4.74 5.14 3.39
C PHE A 91 5.32 5.14 4.80
N PRO A 92 4.62 5.68 5.80
CA PRO A 92 5.03 5.61 7.19
C PRO A 92 4.90 4.19 7.75
N ILE A 93 6.01 3.54 8.08
CA ILE A 93 6.01 2.15 8.58
C ILE A 93 5.16 2.00 9.85
N LYS A 94 5.16 3.01 10.71
CA LYS A 94 4.35 3.02 11.95
C LYS A 94 2.85 2.80 11.75
N VAL A 95 2.31 3.09 10.56
CA VAL A 95 0.90 2.88 10.23
C VAL A 95 0.56 1.40 10.16
N ASN A 96 1.43 0.60 9.54
CA ASN A 96 1.32 -0.86 9.51
C ASN A 96 2.68 -1.50 9.28
N GLN A 97 3.27 -2.05 10.34
CA GLN A 97 4.61 -2.64 10.35
C GLN A 97 4.65 -4.12 9.92
N GLN A 98 3.52 -4.69 9.49
CA GLN A 98 3.49 -6.09 9.06
C GLN A 98 4.36 -6.30 7.82
N ALA A 99 5.30 -7.23 7.90
CA ALA A 99 6.30 -7.47 6.86
C ALA A 99 5.71 -7.58 5.45
N HIS A 100 4.64 -8.39 5.29
CA HIS A 100 3.98 -8.57 4.00
C HIS A 100 3.27 -7.30 3.47
N VAL A 101 2.91 -6.33 4.34
CA VAL A 101 2.34 -5.05 3.91
C VAL A 101 3.46 -4.13 3.43
N VAL A 102 4.54 -3.99 4.21
CA VAL A 102 5.69 -3.14 3.85
C VAL A 102 6.34 -3.64 2.56
N GLU A 103 6.58 -4.96 2.46
CA GLU A 103 7.10 -5.60 1.24
C GLU A 103 6.24 -5.28 0.00
N ARG A 104 4.91 -5.41 0.11
CA ARG A 104 4.01 -5.11 -1.01
C ARG A 104 4.04 -3.65 -1.40
N ILE A 105 4.06 -2.74 -0.42
CA ILE A 105 4.14 -1.29 -0.68
C ILE A 105 5.44 -0.94 -1.37
N SER A 106 6.58 -1.45 -0.89
CA SER A 106 7.89 -1.23 -1.52
C SER A 106 7.91 -1.75 -2.95
N ARG A 107 7.45 -2.98 -3.18
CA ARG A 107 7.42 -3.61 -4.49
C ARG A 107 6.50 -2.90 -5.49
N TYR A 108 5.28 -2.54 -5.09
CA TYR A 108 4.34 -1.83 -5.96
C TYR A 108 4.72 -0.38 -6.18
N GLY A 109 5.40 0.21 -5.19
CA GLY A 109 5.90 1.58 -5.25
C GLY A 109 7.15 1.77 -6.09
N GLU A 110 7.87 0.69 -6.42
CA GLU A 110 9.18 0.73 -7.10
C GLU A 110 9.15 1.57 -8.39
N ILE A 111 8.12 1.38 -9.21
CA ILE A 111 7.96 2.11 -10.49
C ILE A 111 7.68 3.62 -10.32
N PHE A 112 7.42 4.07 -9.10
CA PHE A 112 7.15 5.47 -8.75
C PHE A 112 8.22 6.06 -7.84
N ASP A 113 9.31 5.35 -7.57
CA ASP A 113 10.31 5.70 -6.55
C ASP A 113 9.67 5.96 -5.17
N PHE A 114 8.55 5.27 -4.89
CA PHE A 114 7.76 5.42 -3.67
C PHE A 114 8.52 4.79 -2.51
N GLY A 115 8.84 5.61 -1.52
CA GLY A 115 9.72 5.24 -0.44
C GLY A 115 9.03 4.89 0.88
N LEU A 116 9.81 4.93 1.95
CA LEU A 116 9.37 4.62 3.31
C LEU A 116 9.71 5.77 4.27
N GLU A 117 8.82 6.05 5.23
CA GLU A 117 9.11 6.94 6.35
C GLU A 117 9.30 6.10 7.61
N VAL A 118 10.32 6.43 8.39
CA VAL A 118 10.75 5.71 9.59
C VAL A 118 10.90 6.66 10.76
N GLY A 119 10.31 6.31 11.90
CA GLY A 119 10.32 7.10 13.13
C GLY A 119 11.20 6.50 14.24
N SER A 120 11.84 5.35 14.01
CA SER A 120 12.68 4.66 14.98
C SER A 120 13.80 3.87 14.32
N LYS A 121 14.82 3.49 15.13
CA LYS A 121 15.92 2.62 14.67
C LYS A 121 15.41 1.29 14.10
N ALA A 122 14.43 0.68 14.77
CA ALA A 122 13.85 -0.57 14.32
C ALA A 122 13.16 -0.41 12.95
N GLU A 123 12.39 0.67 12.77
CA GLU A 123 11.76 0.97 11.49
C GLU A 123 12.79 1.27 10.40
N LEU A 124 13.90 1.94 10.71
CA LEU A 124 14.99 2.15 9.75
C LEU A 124 15.58 0.81 9.28
N LEU A 125 15.81 -0.12 10.19
CA LEU A 125 16.29 -1.47 9.81
C LEU A 125 15.28 -2.22 8.93
N ILE A 126 13.98 -2.09 9.23
CA ILE A 126 12.92 -2.65 8.37
C ILE A 126 12.99 -2.01 6.97
N ALA A 127 13.07 -0.68 6.90
CA ALA A 127 13.16 0.02 5.61
C ALA A 127 14.38 -0.42 4.79
N LEU A 128 15.55 -0.53 5.42
CA LEU A 128 16.78 -0.98 4.77
C LEU A 128 16.71 -2.43 4.27
N SER A 129 15.87 -3.27 4.89
CA SER A 129 15.67 -4.66 4.48
C SER A 129 14.62 -4.85 3.39
N GLN A 130 13.79 -3.83 3.12
CA GLN A 130 12.65 -3.92 2.22
C GLN A 130 12.71 -2.97 1.02
N CYS A 131 13.61 -1.99 1.06
CA CYS A 131 13.74 -0.99 0.01
C CYS A 131 14.95 -1.33 -0.84
N ASP A 132 14.72 -1.97 -2.00
CA ASP A 132 15.78 -2.36 -2.93
C ASP A 132 16.06 -1.28 -3.98
N ASN A 133 15.14 -0.33 -4.19
CA ASN A 133 15.31 0.75 -5.16
C ASN A 133 16.11 1.92 -4.54
N PRO A 134 17.33 2.20 -5.01
CA PRO A 134 18.16 3.29 -4.47
C PRO A 134 17.61 4.70 -4.78
N GLN A 135 16.63 4.83 -5.66
CA GLN A 135 15.95 6.10 -5.95
C GLN A 135 14.83 6.38 -4.96
N SER A 136 14.27 5.36 -4.32
CA SER A 136 13.23 5.53 -3.30
C SER A 136 13.77 6.20 -2.05
N LEU A 137 12.99 7.17 -1.52
CA LEU A 137 13.37 7.90 -0.32
C LEU A 137 13.18 7.04 0.94
N ILE A 138 14.13 7.12 1.87
CA ILE A 138 13.94 6.72 3.26
C ILE A 138 13.95 7.99 4.10
N ILE A 139 12.76 8.44 4.51
CA ILE A 139 12.61 9.66 5.31
C ILE A 139 12.73 9.32 6.79
N CYS A 140 13.78 9.82 7.41
CA CYS A 140 14.00 9.68 8.84
C CYS A 140 13.21 10.75 9.61
N ASN A 141 12.20 10.33 10.35
CA ASN A 141 11.37 11.18 11.21
C ASN A 141 11.53 10.77 12.68
N GLY A 142 10.76 11.37 13.58
CA GLY A 142 10.77 11.05 15.00
C GLY A 142 12.01 11.52 15.77
N PHE A 143 12.24 10.95 16.96
CA PHE A 143 13.37 11.30 17.83
C PHE A 143 14.66 10.67 17.30
N LYS A 144 15.68 11.52 17.15
CA LYS A 144 16.98 11.15 16.56
C LYS A 144 18.06 11.11 17.63
N ASP A 145 18.26 9.96 18.24
CA ASP A 145 19.42 9.73 19.09
C ASP A 145 20.69 9.47 18.25
N THR A 146 21.82 9.42 18.91
CA THR A 146 23.13 9.23 18.25
C THR A 146 23.19 7.96 17.42
N GLU A 147 22.58 6.89 17.88
CA GLU A 147 22.55 5.61 17.17
C GLU A 147 21.68 5.67 15.91
N PHE A 148 20.50 6.31 16.00
CA PHE A 148 19.63 6.50 14.84
C PHE A 148 20.35 7.30 13.74
N ILE A 149 21.01 8.41 14.12
CA ILE A 149 21.79 9.22 13.18
C ILE A 149 22.93 8.40 12.56
N ARG A 150 23.67 7.62 13.35
CA ARG A 150 24.73 6.74 12.84
C ARG A 150 24.20 5.75 11.80
N LEU A 151 23.07 5.09 12.08
CA LEU A 151 22.44 4.16 11.14
C LEU A 151 21.99 4.87 9.86
N ALA A 152 21.38 6.06 9.96
CA ALA A 152 20.98 6.86 8.81
C ALA A 152 22.17 7.29 7.95
N ILE A 153 23.32 7.63 8.56
CA ILE A 153 24.56 7.93 7.83
C ILE A 153 25.12 6.65 7.17
N LEU A 154 25.08 5.53 7.86
CA LEU A 154 25.56 4.25 7.33
C LEU A 154 24.70 3.76 6.15
N SER A 155 23.37 4.00 6.17
CA SER A 155 22.49 3.63 5.08
C SER A 155 22.89 4.30 3.75
N LYS A 156 23.41 5.52 3.79
CA LYS A 156 23.96 6.19 2.59
C LYS A 156 25.16 5.46 1.98
N LYS A 157 25.94 4.71 2.78
CA LYS A 157 27.04 3.88 2.27
C LYS A 157 26.52 2.64 1.53
N LEU A 158 25.28 2.26 1.75
CA LEU A 158 24.57 1.21 1.01
C LEU A 158 23.86 1.76 -0.24
N ALA A 159 24.21 2.97 -0.67
CA ALA A 159 23.60 3.69 -1.77
C ALA A 159 22.08 4.00 -1.59
N MET A 160 21.57 3.97 -0.35
CA MET A 160 20.18 4.31 -0.04
C MET A 160 19.97 5.82 0.02
N HIS A 161 18.87 6.31 -0.54
CA HIS A 161 18.51 7.72 -0.54
C HIS A 161 17.83 8.10 0.80
N THR A 162 18.62 8.17 1.86
CA THR A 162 18.17 8.50 3.22
C THR A 162 18.24 10.00 3.48
N VAL A 163 17.14 10.57 3.99
CA VAL A 163 16.94 12.00 4.27
C VAL A 163 16.50 12.21 5.72
#